data_1e0b43ee4329f52225868c1f085c0638
#
_entry.id   1e0b43ee4329f52225868c1f085c0638
#
_cell.length_a   1.000
_cell.length_b   1.000
_cell.length_c   1.000
_cell.angle_alpha   90.00
_cell.angle_beta   90.00
_cell.angle_gamma   90.00
#
_symmetry.space_group_name_H-M   'P 1'
#
loop_
_entity.id
_entity.type
_entity.pdbx_description
1 polymer ?
#
loop_
_entity_poly.entity_id
_entity_poly.type
_entity_poly.pdbx_seq_one_letter_code
_entity_poly.pdbx_strand_id
1 'polypeptide(L)'
;MVSCIGTDHAPHTPEDKANGAAGMVGLETAFAVCYTKLCRECGLPLEHVSALMSAGPAAVMNLPTKGLVAPGFDADLVLVDIDHMFTVDAAKLHSKSKNCPYDGQSFYGKVMLTLKAGKETFRSPEFAG
;
A
#
# COMPACT_ATOMS: atom_id res chain seq x y z
N MET A 1 -9.27 4.11 -19.64
CA MET A 1 -8.50 4.90 -18.65
C MET A 1 -8.68 4.23 -17.29
N VAL A 2 -7.62 4.00 -16.53
CA VAL A 2 -7.69 3.44 -15.16
C VAL A 2 -7.87 4.59 -14.18
N SER A 3 -8.87 4.51 -13.29
CA SER A 3 -9.22 5.59 -12.34
C SER A 3 -8.63 5.36 -10.95
N CYS A 4 -8.43 4.11 -10.54
CA CYS A 4 -7.83 3.76 -9.26
C CYS A 4 -7.22 2.36 -9.28
N ILE A 5 -6.37 2.09 -8.30
CA ILE A 5 -5.81 0.77 -8.02
C ILE A 5 -6.58 0.18 -6.84
N GLY A 6 -7.10 -1.03 -7.00
CA GLY A 6 -7.68 -1.83 -5.94
C GLY A 6 -6.76 -2.99 -5.59
N THR A 7 -6.60 -3.31 -4.31
CA THR A 7 -5.72 -4.38 -3.85
C THR A 7 -6.35 -5.76 -3.93
N ASP A 8 -7.66 -5.82 -3.94
CA ASP A 8 -8.44 -7.06 -3.76
C ASP A 8 -7.95 -7.89 -2.56
N HIS A 9 -7.61 -7.19 -1.46
CA HIS A 9 -7.10 -7.81 -0.23
C HIS A 9 -8.15 -8.76 0.37
N ALA A 10 -7.91 -10.05 0.25
CA ALA A 10 -8.82 -11.12 0.68
C ALA A 10 -8.06 -12.16 1.53
N PRO A 11 -7.85 -11.87 2.83
CA PRO A 11 -7.16 -12.79 3.74
C PRO A 11 -8.03 -13.99 4.06
N HIS A 12 -7.44 -15.18 4.00
CA HIS A 12 -8.08 -16.44 4.36
C HIS A 12 -7.20 -17.21 5.34
N THR A 13 -7.81 -18.09 6.13
CA THR A 13 -7.07 -19.01 6.99
C THR A 13 -6.32 -20.07 6.15
N PRO A 14 -5.29 -20.72 6.70
CA PRO A 14 -4.65 -21.87 6.03
C PRO A 14 -5.64 -22.98 5.68
N GLU A 15 -6.64 -23.21 6.55
CA GLU A 15 -7.70 -24.21 6.31
C GLU A 15 -8.58 -23.81 5.13
N ASP A 16 -9.04 -22.56 5.06
CA ASP A 16 -9.81 -22.06 3.92
C ASP A 16 -9.02 -22.20 2.62
N LYS A 17 -7.72 -21.88 2.66
CA LYS A 17 -6.83 -22.04 1.48
C LYS A 17 -6.70 -23.48 1.06
N ALA A 18 -6.57 -24.42 2.00
CA ALA A 18 -6.53 -25.85 1.71
C ALA A 18 -7.83 -26.34 1.09
N ASN A 19 -8.95 -25.72 1.42
CA ASN A 19 -10.28 -25.99 0.86
C ASN A 19 -10.59 -25.23 -0.42
N GLY A 20 -9.58 -24.57 -1.03
CA GLY A 20 -9.70 -23.93 -2.34
C GLY A 20 -10.20 -22.48 -2.32
N ALA A 21 -10.24 -21.81 -1.14
CA ALA A 21 -10.62 -20.39 -1.10
C ALA A 21 -9.68 -19.54 -1.93
N ALA A 22 -10.24 -18.77 -2.85
CA ALA A 22 -9.52 -17.76 -3.63
C ALA A 22 -9.24 -16.52 -2.76
N GLY A 23 -8.11 -15.87 -2.97
CA GLY A 23 -7.75 -14.63 -2.29
C GLY A 23 -6.32 -14.62 -1.76
N MET A 24 -5.80 -13.41 -1.56
CA MET A 24 -4.43 -13.16 -1.10
C MET A 24 -4.38 -11.86 -0.29
N VAL A 25 -3.35 -11.71 0.53
CA VAL A 25 -3.09 -10.43 1.22
C VAL A 25 -2.35 -9.48 0.28
N GLY A 26 -2.72 -8.21 0.28
CA GLY A 26 -2.16 -7.21 -0.63
C GLY A 26 -2.03 -5.80 -0.06
N LEU A 27 -2.67 -5.47 1.09
CA LEU A 27 -2.67 -4.10 1.62
C LEU A 27 -1.27 -3.58 1.96
N GLU A 28 -0.48 -4.37 2.67
CA GLU A 28 0.84 -3.95 3.17
C GLU A 28 1.91 -3.90 2.08
N THR A 29 1.68 -4.55 0.96
CA THR A 29 2.62 -4.59 -0.18
C THR A 29 2.21 -3.69 -1.33
N ALA A 30 0.96 -3.18 -1.34
CA ALA A 30 0.35 -2.50 -2.47
C ALA A 30 1.21 -1.34 -3.00
N PHE A 31 1.64 -0.41 -2.13
CA PHE A 31 2.42 0.73 -2.57
C PHE A 31 3.76 0.30 -3.17
N ALA A 32 4.53 -0.53 -2.46
CA ALA A 32 5.85 -0.95 -2.92
C ALA A 32 5.80 -1.71 -4.26
N VAL A 33 4.83 -2.61 -4.41
CA VAL A 33 4.62 -3.33 -5.68
C VAL A 33 4.27 -2.37 -6.81
N CYS A 34 3.27 -1.48 -6.60
CA CYS A 34 2.85 -0.53 -7.62
C CYS A 34 3.97 0.47 -7.96
N TYR A 35 4.66 1.01 -6.96
CA TYR A 35 5.77 1.93 -7.18
C TYR A 35 6.90 1.25 -7.97
N THR A 36 7.33 0.06 -7.56
CA THR A 36 8.40 -0.66 -8.26
C THR A 36 8.01 -0.95 -9.71
N LYS A 37 6.83 -1.53 -9.92
CA LYS A 37 6.41 -1.94 -11.26
C LYS A 37 6.08 -0.76 -12.17
N LEU A 38 5.31 0.20 -11.69
CA LEU A 38 4.84 1.30 -12.53
C LEU A 38 5.86 2.43 -12.67
N CYS A 39 6.49 2.84 -11.56
CA CYS A 39 7.45 3.95 -11.62
C CYS A 39 8.84 3.48 -12.06
N ARG A 40 9.42 2.50 -11.37
CA ARG A 40 10.81 2.15 -11.62
C ARG A 40 11.02 1.29 -12.87
N GLU A 41 10.10 0.37 -13.17
CA GLU A 41 10.23 -0.50 -14.34
C GLU A 41 9.54 0.08 -15.59
N CYS A 42 8.36 0.70 -15.46
CA CYS A 42 7.61 1.24 -16.58
C CYS A 42 7.80 2.76 -16.80
N GLY A 43 8.47 3.47 -15.89
CA GLY A 43 8.75 4.91 -16.02
C GLY A 43 7.54 5.82 -15.79
N LEU A 44 6.47 5.32 -15.18
CA LEU A 44 5.31 6.16 -14.83
C LEU A 44 5.71 7.16 -13.74
N PRO A 45 5.37 8.47 -13.86
CA PRO A 45 5.63 9.43 -12.81
C PRO A 45 4.96 9.04 -11.48
N LEU A 46 5.62 9.31 -10.35
CA LEU A 46 5.11 8.98 -9.02
C LEU A 46 3.76 9.64 -8.74
N GLU A 47 3.54 10.84 -9.26
CA GLU A 47 2.29 11.59 -9.13
C GLU A 47 1.09 10.81 -9.70
N HIS A 48 1.30 10.06 -10.78
CA HIS A 48 0.25 9.21 -11.36
C HIS A 48 -0.09 8.03 -10.44
N VAL A 49 0.93 7.38 -9.87
CA VAL A 49 0.70 6.28 -8.90
C VAL A 49 0.02 6.82 -7.64
N SER A 50 0.46 7.99 -7.15
CA SER A 50 -0.20 8.68 -6.03
C SER A 50 -1.67 8.99 -6.35
N ALA A 51 -1.96 9.51 -7.53
CA ALA A 51 -3.34 9.77 -7.96
C ALA A 51 -4.19 8.49 -8.02
N LEU A 52 -3.64 7.40 -8.57
CA LEU A 52 -4.34 6.11 -8.68
C LEU A 52 -4.57 5.43 -7.33
N MET A 53 -3.77 5.73 -6.32
CA MET A 53 -3.87 5.13 -4.98
C MET A 53 -4.50 6.05 -3.92
N SER A 54 -4.72 7.33 -4.24
CA SER A 54 -5.23 8.33 -3.28
C SER A 54 -6.40 9.13 -3.85
N ALA A 55 -6.17 10.09 -4.76
CA ALA A 55 -7.21 10.97 -5.29
C ALA A 55 -8.26 10.21 -6.10
N GLY A 56 -7.86 9.26 -6.91
CA GLY A 56 -8.76 8.42 -7.71
C GLY A 56 -9.72 7.61 -6.85
N PRO A 57 -9.24 6.78 -5.90
CA PRO A 57 -10.11 6.08 -4.96
C PRO A 57 -11.01 7.00 -4.14
N ALA A 58 -10.50 8.15 -3.67
CA ALA A 58 -11.30 9.12 -2.93
C ALA A 58 -12.47 9.66 -3.78
N ALA A 59 -12.22 9.94 -5.06
CA ALA A 59 -13.26 10.39 -5.99
C ALA A 59 -14.29 9.28 -6.25
N VAL A 60 -13.86 8.05 -6.49
CA VAL A 60 -14.74 6.89 -6.72
C VAL A 60 -15.63 6.62 -5.50
N MET A 61 -15.09 6.77 -4.29
CA MET A 61 -15.80 6.54 -3.03
C MET A 61 -16.56 7.78 -2.52
N ASN A 62 -16.51 8.89 -3.28
CA ASN A 62 -17.14 10.18 -2.91
C ASN A 62 -16.69 10.68 -1.53
N LEU A 63 -15.39 10.74 -1.31
CA LEU A 63 -14.74 11.20 -0.08
C LEU A 63 -14.11 12.58 -0.29
N PRO A 64 -14.86 13.69 -0.09
CA PRO A 64 -14.44 15.03 -0.55
C PRO A 64 -13.27 15.64 0.21
N THR A 65 -12.94 15.11 1.39
CA THR A 65 -11.83 15.61 2.24
C THR A 65 -10.60 14.71 2.23
N LYS A 66 -10.54 13.72 1.30
CA LYS A 66 -9.45 12.73 1.25
C LYS A 66 -8.74 12.71 -0.10
N GLY A 67 -7.56 12.11 -0.11
CA GLY A 67 -6.81 11.82 -1.32
C GLY A 67 -5.85 12.92 -1.79
N LEU A 68 -5.81 14.07 -1.11
CA LEU A 68 -4.90 15.18 -1.43
C LEU A 68 -4.20 15.70 -0.16
N VAL A 69 -3.01 16.23 -0.35
CA VAL A 69 -2.28 17.00 0.67
C VAL A 69 -2.56 18.48 0.39
N ALA A 70 -3.63 19.01 1.00
CA ALA A 70 -4.07 20.38 0.80
C ALA A 70 -4.79 20.91 2.05
N PRO A 71 -4.82 22.25 2.27
CA PRO A 71 -5.59 22.84 3.35
C PRO A 71 -7.07 22.45 3.27
N GLY A 72 -7.66 22.05 4.40
CA GLY A 72 -9.05 21.59 4.49
C GLY A 72 -9.25 20.09 4.24
N PHE A 73 -8.21 19.36 3.85
CA PHE A 73 -8.24 17.91 3.72
C PHE A 73 -7.84 17.23 5.04
N ASP A 74 -8.32 16.00 5.21
CA ASP A 74 -7.93 15.17 6.34
C ASP A 74 -6.42 14.87 6.28
N ALA A 75 -5.74 14.95 7.42
CA ALA A 75 -4.32 14.58 7.52
C ALA A 75 -4.14 13.05 7.56
N ASP A 76 -4.61 12.38 6.52
CA ASP A 76 -4.37 10.97 6.25
C ASP A 76 -3.16 10.89 5.32
N LEU A 77 -1.97 10.71 5.90
CA LEU A 77 -0.70 10.85 5.21
C LEU A 77 0.15 9.60 5.31
N VAL A 78 0.94 9.36 4.29
CA VAL A 78 1.99 8.34 4.30
C VAL A 78 3.33 8.97 3.94
N LEU A 79 4.37 8.65 4.70
CA LEU A 79 5.75 8.97 4.37
C LEU A 79 6.44 7.71 3.87
N VAL A 80 7.06 7.80 2.72
CA VAL A 80 7.68 6.66 2.03
C VAL A 80 9.13 6.99 1.68
N ASP A 81 10.04 6.06 1.96
CA ASP A 81 11.37 6.09 1.39
C ASP A 81 11.35 5.34 0.05
N ILE A 82 11.35 6.10 -1.04
CA ILE A 82 11.22 5.56 -2.40
C ILE A 82 12.48 4.85 -2.90
N ASP A 83 13.63 5.10 -2.30
CA ASP A 83 14.91 4.48 -2.66
C ASP A 83 15.27 3.27 -1.79
N HIS A 84 14.52 3.07 -0.70
CA HIS A 84 14.70 1.93 0.17
C HIS A 84 14.14 0.65 -0.46
N MET A 85 15.03 -0.28 -0.79
CA MET A 85 14.66 -1.63 -1.23
C MET A 85 14.53 -2.56 -0.03
N PHE A 86 13.46 -3.33 0.03
CA PHE A 86 13.25 -4.34 1.06
C PHE A 86 12.67 -5.62 0.45
N THR A 87 12.89 -6.75 1.15
CA THR A 87 12.31 -8.03 0.77
C THR A 87 11.06 -8.28 1.61
N VAL A 88 9.97 -8.65 0.95
CA VAL A 88 8.73 -9.01 1.61
C VAL A 88 8.93 -10.30 2.41
N ASP A 89 8.56 -10.26 3.67
CA ASP A 89 8.52 -11.41 4.57
C ASP A 89 7.07 -11.57 5.04
N ALA A 90 6.37 -12.55 4.47
CA ALA A 90 4.96 -12.78 4.77
C ALA A 90 4.72 -13.06 6.26
N ALA A 91 5.69 -13.63 6.97
CA ALA A 91 5.58 -13.91 8.39
C ALA A 91 5.48 -12.63 9.23
N LYS A 92 6.09 -11.53 8.76
CA LYS A 92 6.12 -10.23 9.44
C LYS A 92 4.94 -9.32 9.11
N LEU A 93 4.08 -9.67 8.15
CA LEU A 93 2.90 -8.87 7.84
C LEU A 93 1.94 -8.84 9.04
N HIS A 94 1.24 -7.72 9.22
CA HIS A 94 0.23 -7.56 10.27
C HIS A 94 -1.02 -8.40 10.02
N SER A 95 -1.32 -8.69 8.75
CA SER A 95 -2.41 -9.57 8.39
C SER A 95 -2.29 -10.92 9.10
N LYS A 96 -3.40 -11.45 9.61
CA LYS A 96 -3.45 -12.81 10.17
C LYS A 96 -3.19 -13.87 9.11
N SER A 97 -3.65 -13.65 7.88
CA SER A 97 -3.30 -14.49 6.73
C SER A 97 -1.87 -14.17 6.26
N LYS A 98 -1.11 -15.22 5.97
CA LYS A 98 0.25 -15.11 5.41
C LYS A 98 0.31 -15.50 3.93
N ASN A 99 -0.85 -15.68 3.29
CA ASN A 99 -0.93 -16.00 1.86
C ASN A 99 -0.61 -14.76 1.02
N CYS A 100 0.66 -14.44 0.91
CA CYS A 100 1.20 -13.30 0.17
C CYS A 100 1.90 -13.78 -1.10
N PRO A 101 1.46 -13.35 -2.30
CA PRO A 101 2.10 -13.76 -3.56
C PRO A 101 3.49 -13.15 -3.76
N TYR A 102 3.85 -12.17 -2.95
CA TYR A 102 5.12 -11.44 -3.04
C TYR A 102 6.14 -11.87 -1.99
N ASP A 103 5.87 -12.93 -1.24
CA ASP A 103 6.79 -13.46 -0.23
C ASP A 103 8.17 -13.78 -0.84
N GLY A 104 9.24 -13.31 -0.21
CA GLY A 104 10.61 -13.45 -0.70
C GLY A 104 11.00 -12.54 -1.86
N GLN A 105 10.07 -11.74 -2.42
CA GLN A 105 10.38 -10.79 -3.49
C GLN A 105 10.80 -9.43 -2.92
N SER A 106 11.66 -8.73 -3.67
CA SER A 106 12.18 -7.41 -3.27
C SER A 106 11.51 -6.30 -4.07
N PHE A 107 11.16 -5.22 -3.38
CA PHE A 107 10.52 -4.03 -3.93
C PHE A 107 11.14 -2.76 -3.35
N TYR A 108 11.00 -1.66 -4.09
CA TYR A 108 11.32 -0.31 -3.62
C TYR A 108 10.08 0.39 -3.05
N GLY A 109 10.30 1.42 -2.24
CA GLY A 109 9.21 2.22 -1.69
C GLY A 109 8.71 1.71 -0.35
N LYS A 110 9.57 1.78 0.67
CA LYS A 110 9.22 1.36 2.02
C LYS A 110 8.41 2.43 2.74
N VAL A 111 7.27 2.05 3.27
CA VAL A 111 6.47 2.92 4.13
C VAL A 111 7.20 3.12 5.45
N MET A 112 7.47 4.38 5.79
CA MET A 112 8.20 4.77 7.00
C MET A 112 7.27 5.25 8.11
N LEU A 113 6.19 5.95 7.75
CA LEU A 113 5.23 6.51 8.70
C LEU A 113 3.84 6.56 8.06
N THR A 114 2.80 6.28 8.83
CA THR A 114 1.41 6.56 8.45
C THR A 114 0.71 7.39 9.50
N LEU A 115 -0.03 8.40 9.03
CA LEU A 115 -0.89 9.23 9.86
C LEU A 115 -2.35 9.03 9.44
N LYS A 116 -3.24 8.95 10.42
CA LYS A 116 -4.68 8.97 10.26
C LYS A 116 -5.28 10.12 11.06
N ALA A 117 -5.92 11.06 10.37
CA ALA A 117 -6.43 12.28 10.99
C ALA A 117 -5.37 13.00 11.85
N GLY A 118 -4.13 13.08 11.34
CA GLY A 118 -3.00 13.69 12.01
C GLY A 118 -2.37 12.87 13.13
N LYS A 119 -2.90 11.69 13.44
CA LYS A 119 -2.34 10.80 14.47
C LYS A 119 -1.52 9.69 13.86
N GLU A 120 -0.38 9.40 14.45
CA GLU A 120 0.46 8.28 14.03
C GLU A 120 -0.26 6.94 14.26
N THR A 121 -0.30 6.13 13.21
CA THR A 121 -0.90 4.78 13.24
C THR A 121 0.14 3.69 12.94
N PHE A 122 1.23 4.05 12.28
CA PHE A 122 2.36 3.17 12.02
C PHE A 122 3.65 3.97 11.96
N ARG A 123 4.71 3.42 12.53
CA ARG A 123 6.10 3.90 12.40
C ARG A 123 7.01 2.72 12.15
N SER A 124 7.79 2.77 11.07
CA SER A 124 8.84 1.81 10.81
C SER A 124 9.93 1.91 11.90
N PRO A 125 10.44 0.78 12.43
CA PRO A 125 11.59 0.80 13.35
C PRO A 125 12.84 1.47 12.78
N GLU A 126 12.94 1.56 11.45
CA GLU A 126 14.06 2.19 10.73
C GLU A 126 13.86 3.70 10.52
N PHE A 127 12.68 4.23 10.87
CA PHE A 127 12.39 5.65 10.75
C PHE A 127 12.89 6.40 11.98
N ALA A 128 14.10 6.99 11.87
CA ALA A 128 14.67 7.90 12.84
C ALA A 128 14.19 9.31 12.54
N GLY A 129 13.12 9.74 13.22
CA GLY A 129 12.59 11.10 13.13
C GLY A 129 12.05 11.56 14.46
#